data_d761ab687837d37bb80340358d4e2913
#
_entry.id   d761ab687837d37bb80340358d4e2913
#
_cell.length_a   1.000
_cell.length_b   1.000
_cell.length_c   1.000
_cell.angle_alpha   90.00
_cell.angle_beta   90.00
_cell.angle_gamma   90.00
#
_symmetry.space_group_name_H-M   'P 1'
#
loop_
_entity.id
_entity.type
_entity.pdbx_description
1 polymer ?
#
loop_
_entity_poly.entity_id
_entity_poly.type
_entity_poly.pdbx_seq_one_letter_code
_entity_poly.pdbx_strand_id
1 'polypeptide(L)'
;VLLGWLLYCIINAGNGITGELYPEAWLRILRPWAIYPLLTCFILSIHCNRYSFLHYFLILWGIFTLLAAAKGYWQKNKGFDSTELAWLWAYGARTHFIHSGIRYFSFFTDAAIFGSTMGLSCTTFFLSALYSKNRYLKLFYFVVSMAGFYGLLIAGTRAAIAIPIAGLGVFLFLSKNWKIGMLSFLLLVGGVGMLKYTKIGEDNRLIRRMRTVFDSNDQSLLVRFENQKALKAYMSEMPFGIGMGVQNGVISPQNKYYFVSICPADSSLVDVWIQMGVVGLSVFLGMHAVLFILGAYIILFRISNPEIRGPLTGMLCGCAGMLVASYANMVYFQFPNGILIYSCFTFIFLGPHLDRLYTKEHEQRTT
;
A
#
# COMPACT_ATOMS: atom_id res chain seq x y z
N VAL A 1 -8.96 9.45 15.55
CA VAL A 1 -7.78 9.71 14.70
C VAL A 1 -8.24 10.06 13.29
N LEU A 2 -9.00 9.20 12.58
CA LEU A 2 -9.48 9.47 11.20
C LEU A 2 -10.41 10.69 11.10
N LEU A 3 -11.26 10.94 12.10
CA LEU A 3 -12.08 12.16 12.17
C LEU A 3 -11.22 13.42 12.27
N GLY A 4 -10.12 13.36 13.03
CA GLY A 4 -9.16 14.47 13.10
C GLY A 4 -8.48 14.73 11.75
N TRP A 5 -8.14 13.67 11.01
CA TRP A 5 -7.62 13.79 9.66
C TRP A 5 -8.64 14.41 8.70
N LEU A 6 -9.90 13.94 8.72
CA LEU A 6 -10.97 14.51 7.92
C LEU A 6 -11.17 16.00 8.25
N LEU A 7 -11.19 16.36 9.54
CA LEU A 7 -11.33 17.76 9.96
C LEU A 7 -10.18 18.62 9.43
N TYR A 8 -8.94 18.14 9.50
CA TYR A 8 -7.78 18.83 8.93
C TYR A 8 -7.90 19.01 7.40
N CYS A 9 -8.34 17.98 6.68
CA CYS A 9 -8.62 18.07 5.24
C CYS A 9 -9.72 19.10 4.92
N ILE A 10 -10.77 19.21 5.76
CA ILE A 10 -11.84 20.20 5.61
C ILE A 10 -11.29 21.60 5.84
N ILE A 11 -10.51 21.81 6.90
CA ILE A 11 -9.91 23.13 7.20
C ILE A 11 -8.97 23.56 6.04
N ASN A 12 -8.23 22.62 5.43
CA ASN A 12 -7.36 22.92 4.30
C ASN A 12 -8.11 23.36 3.03
N ALA A 13 -9.44 23.20 2.95
CA ALA A 13 -10.25 23.78 1.87
C ALA A 13 -10.16 25.32 1.81
N GLY A 14 -9.95 25.94 2.97
CA GLY A 14 -9.76 27.39 3.09
C GLY A 14 -8.34 27.88 2.80
N ASN A 15 -7.42 27.00 2.35
CA ASN A 15 -6.05 27.39 2.01
C ASN A 15 -6.01 28.18 0.70
N GLY A 16 -6.08 29.49 0.79
CA GLY A 16 -6.07 30.43 -0.34
C GLY A 16 -4.68 30.98 -0.69
N ILE A 17 -3.61 30.27 -0.35
CA ILE A 17 -2.22 30.76 -0.59
C ILE A 17 -1.94 31.06 -2.08
N THR A 18 -2.66 30.40 -2.98
CA THR A 18 -2.55 30.60 -4.43
C THR A 18 -3.31 31.83 -4.95
N GLY A 19 -4.06 32.51 -4.06
CA GLY A 19 -4.94 33.64 -4.40
C GLY A 19 -6.35 33.24 -4.80
N GLU A 20 -6.59 31.96 -5.05
CA GLU A 20 -7.90 31.42 -5.44
C GLU A 20 -8.20 30.13 -4.66
N LEU A 21 -9.48 29.77 -4.55
CA LEU A 21 -9.96 28.52 -3.98
C LEU A 21 -10.48 27.60 -5.10
N TYR A 22 -10.18 26.30 -4.99
CA TYR A 22 -10.53 25.28 -5.99
C TYR A 22 -11.40 24.18 -5.38
N PRO A 23 -12.69 24.44 -5.04
CA PRO A 23 -13.53 23.51 -4.27
C PRO A 23 -13.78 22.17 -4.99
N GLU A 24 -13.90 22.16 -6.32
CA GLU A 24 -14.07 20.92 -7.08
C GLU A 24 -12.82 20.04 -7.03
N ALA A 25 -11.65 20.66 -7.19
CA ALA A 25 -10.38 19.93 -7.12
C ALA A 25 -10.12 19.42 -5.71
N TRP A 26 -10.42 20.23 -4.68
CA TRP A 26 -10.38 19.82 -3.28
C TRP A 26 -11.29 18.63 -2.99
N LEU A 27 -12.57 18.68 -3.41
CA LEU A 27 -13.52 17.59 -3.21
C LEU A 27 -13.09 16.28 -3.90
N ARG A 28 -12.42 16.38 -5.05
CA ARG A 28 -11.86 15.23 -5.77
C ARG A 28 -10.84 14.48 -4.94
N ILE A 29 -9.96 15.19 -4.26
CA ILE A 29 -8.89 14.62 -3.43
C ILE A 29 -9.39 14.24 -2.03
N LEU A 30 -10.31 15.01 -1.45
CA LEU A 30 -10.90 14.72 -0.14
C LEU A 30 -11.51 13.29 -0.08
N ARG A 31 -12.16 12.86 -1.17
CA ARG A 31 -12.83 11.55 -1.21
C ARG A 31 -11.86 10.40 -0.93
N PRO A 32 -10.78 10.16 -1.71
CA PRO A 32 -9.86 9.06 -1.46
C PRO A 32 -8.97 9.26 -0.24
N TRP A 33 -8.70 10.51 0.18
CA TRP A 33 -7.78 10.77 1.29
C TRP A 33 -8.43 10.68 2.66
N ALA A 34 -9.71 11.00 2.78
CA ALA A 34 -10.38 11.07 4.08
C ALA A 34 -11.77 10.40 4.10
N ILE A 35 -12.63 10.66 3.11
CA ILE A 35 -14.02 10.16 3.15
C ILE A 35 -14.07 8.65 2.99
N TYR A 36 -13.43 8.07 1.95
CA TYR A 36 -13.47 6.62 1.72
C TYR A 36 -12.81 5.83 2.86
N PRO A 37 -11.64 6.23 3.41
CA PRO A 37 -11.09 5.66 4.63
C PRO A 37 -12.09 5.61 5.79
N LEU A 38 -12.71 6.75 6.08
CA LEU A 38 -13.67 6.86 7.19
C LEU A 38 -14.91 5.99 6.98
N LEU A 39 -15.51 6.04 5.77
CA LEU A 39 -16.67 5.22 5.41
C LEU A 39 -16.33 3.73 5.45
N THR A 40 -15.15 3.33 4.96
CA THR A 40 -14.71 1.93 5.02
C THR A 40 -14.64 1.46 6.47
N CYS A 41 -13.99 2.21 7.35
CA CYS A 41 -13.91 1.87 8.76
C CYS A 41 -15.29 1.83 9.43
N PHE A 42 -16.16 2.80 9.14
CA PHE A 42 -17.50 2.88 9.70
C PHE A 42 -18.37 1.70 9.27
N ILE A 43 -18.46 1.43 7.97
CA ILE A 43 -19.28 0.34 7.41
C ILE A 43 -18.79 -1.01 7.94
N LEU A 44 -17.48 -1.28 7.88
CA LEU A 44 -16.94 -2.55 8.35
C LEU A 44 -17.09 -2.73 9.86
N SER A 45 -16.93 -1.68 10.66
CA SER A 45 -17.09 -1.79 12.11
C SER A 45 -18.51 -2.13 12.55
N ILE A 46 -19.53 -1.68 11.80
CA ILE A 46 -20.94 -1.99 12.08
C ILE A 46 -21.31 -3.40 11.58
N HIS A 47 -20.91 -3.74 10.38
CA HIS A 47 -21.40 -4.96 9.72
C HIS A 47 -20.49 -6.18 9.94
N CYS A 48 -19.18 -5.98 10.08
CA CYS A 48 -18.21 -7.08 10.14
C CYS A 48 -17.76 -7.41 11.58
N ASN A 49 -18.71 -7.52 12.49
CA ASN A 49 -18.47 -7.75 13.92
C ASN A 49 -18.43 -9.24 14.33
N ARG A 50 -18.44 -10.17 13.38
CA ARG A 50 -18.32 -11.62 13.63
C ARG A 50 -17.02 -12.15 13.05
N TYR A 51 -16.46 -13.21 13.66
CA TYR A 51 -15.25 -13.86 13.16
C TYR A 51 -15.36 -14.34 11.70
N SER A 52 -16.54 -14.86 11.32
CA SER A 52 -16.79 -15.31 9.94
C SER A 52 -16.57 -14.22 8.89
N PHE A 53 -16.81 -12.95 9.20
CA PHE A 53 -16.58 -11.86 8.25
C PHE A 53 -15.10 -11.62 7.97
N LEU A 54 -14.22 -11.74 8.97
CA LEU A 54 -12.77 -11.70 8.74
C LEU A 54 -12.35 -12.83 7.79
N HIS A 55 -12.91 -14.02 8.00
CA HIS A 55 -12.63 -15.18 7.18
C HIS A 55 -13.11 -14.99 5.73
N TYR A 56 -14.36 -14.53 5.54
CA TYR A 56 -14.89 -14.21 4.22
C TYR A 56 -14.12 -13.11 3.52
N PHE A 57 -13.71 -12.07 4.24
CA PHE A 57 -12.88 -11.01 3.70
C PHE A 57 -11.55 -11.55 3.16
N LEU A 58 -10.87 -12.42 3.94
CA LEU A 58 -9.61 -13.03 3.51
C LEU A 58 -9.80 -13.95 2.30
N ILE A 59 -10.87 -14.76 2.28
CA ILE A 59 -11.15 -15.64 1.14
C ILE A 59 -11.42 -14.79 -0.11
N LEU A 60 -12.29 -13.79 -0.01
CA LEU A 60 -12.63 -12.92 -1.14
C LEU A 60 -11.41 -12.17 -1.66
N TRP A 61 -10.62 -11.57 -0.76
CA TRP A 61 -9.37 -10.92 -1.13
C TRP A 61 -8.39 -11.89 -1.80
N GLY A 62 -8.26 -13.12 -1.27
CA GLY A 62 -7.44 -14.17 -1.86
C GLY A 62 -7.89 -14.54 -3.28
N ILE A 63 -9.21 -14.71 -3.50
CA ILE A 63 -9.77 -14.99 -4.83
C ILE A 63 -9.44 -13.86 -5.81
N PHE A 64 -9.65 -12.60 -5.42
CA PHE A 64 -9.30 -11.47 -6.29
C PHE A 64 -7.79 -11.38 -6.56
N THR A 65 -6.94 -11.74 -5.59
CA THR A 65 -5.48 -11.82 -5.81
C THR A 65 -5.13 -12.90 -6.84
N LEU A 66 -5.77 -14.07 -6.78
CA LEU A 66 -5.57 -15.14 -7.76
C LEU A 66 -6.04 -14.74 -9.16
N LEU A 67 -7.22 -14.11 -9.26
CA LEU A 67 -7.75 -13.60 -10.53
C LEU A 67 -6.83 -12.52 -11.12
N ALA A 68 -6.32 -11.61 -10.27
CA ALA A 68 -5.39 -10.57 -10.69
C ALA A 68 -4.06 -11.17 -11.21
N ALA A 69 -3.53 -12.17 -10.52
CA ALA A 69 -2.34 -12.89 -10.97
C ALA A 69 -2.58 -13.61 -12.31
N ALA A 70 -3.73 -14.26 -12.46
CA ALA A 70 -4.12 -14.98 -13.68
C ALA A 70 -4.26 -14.02 -14.88
N LYS A 71 -4.94 -12.85 -14.71
CA LYS A 71 -5.03 -11.85 -15.78
C LYS A 71 -3.67 -11.26 -16.13
N GLY A 72 -2.81 -10.97 -15.13
CA GLY A 72 -1.44 -10.52 -15.37
C GLY A 72 -0.59 -11.58 -16.10
N TYR A 73 -0.76 -12.86 -15.78
CA TYR A 73 -0.15 -13.96 -16.51
C TYR A 73 -0.62 -14.01 -17.97
N TRP A 74 -1.95 -13.81 -18.18
CA TRP A 74 -2.52 -13.72 -19.52
C TRP A 74 -1.90 -12.59 -20.34
N GLN A 75 -1.87 -11.36 -19.79
CA GLN A 75 -1.26 -10.19 -20.43
C GLN A 75 0.20 -10.46 -20.83
N LYS A 76 0.96 -11.14 -19.94
CA LYS A 76 2.37 -11.44 -20.20
C LYS A 76 2.58 -12.44 -21.33
N ASN A 77 1.73 -13.47 -21.46
CA ASN A 77 1.95 -14.58 -22.39
C ASN A 77 1.13 -14.48 -23.69
N LYS A 78 -0.05 -13.85 -23.62
CA LYS A 78 -0.96 -13.69 -24.77
C LYS A 78 -1.00 -12.25 -25.30
N GLY A 79 -0.48 -11.29 -24.54
CA GLY A 79 -0.56 -9.87 -24.85
C GLY A 79 -1.76 -9.19 -24.24
N PHE A 80 -1.87 -7.90 -24.49
CA PHE A 80 -3.00 -7.07 -24.08
C PHE A 80 -4.18 -7.25 -25.05
N ASP A 81 -5.41 -7.14 -24.53
CA ASP A 81 -6.59 -7.12 -25.37
C ASP A 81 -6.75 -5.77 -26.11
N SER A 82 -7.71 -5.68 -27.04
CA SER A 82 -7.92 -4.48 -27.85
C SER A 82 -8.23 -3.23 -27.04
N THR A 83 -9.00 -3.37 -25.96
CA THR A 83 -9.36 -2.26 -25.07
C THR A 83 -8.16 -1.81 -24.24
N GLU A 84 -7.39 -2.76 -23.72
CA GLU A 84 -6.16 -2.49 -22.98
C GLU A 84 -5.11 -1.80 -23.86
N LEU A 85 -4.97 -2.24 -25.12
CA LEU A 85 -4.07 -1.62 -26.09
C LEU A 85 -4.51 -0.20 -26.44
N ALA A 86 -5.80 0.02 -26.69
CA ALA A 86 -6.33 1.35 -26.95
C ALA A 86 -6.05 2.32 -25.80
N TRP A 87 -6.28 1.87 -24.55
CA TRP A 87 -5.95 2.66 -23.36
C TRP A 87 -4.44 2.91 -23.23
N LEU A 88 -3.62 1.87 -23.44
CA LEU A 88 -2.16 2.00 -23.38
C LEU A 88 -1.64 3.03 -24.37
N TRP A 89 -2.10 3.01 -25.62
CA TRP A 89 -1.65 3.99 -26.63
C TRP A 89 -2.17 5.41 -26.36
N ALA A 90 -3.37 5.53 -25.79
CA ALA A 90 -3.93 6.85 -25.46
C ALA A 90 -3.27 7.48 -24.22
N TYR A 91 -2.98 6.69 -23.18
CA TYR A 91 -2.62 7.24 -21.86
C TYR A 91 -1.44 6.54 -21.18
N GLY A 92 -1.25 5.24 -21.41
CA GLY A 92 -0.38 4.39 -20.59
C GLY A 92 1.00 4.10 -21.18
N ALA A 93 1.24 4.35 -22.47
CA ALA A 93 2.44 3.89 -23.18
C ALA A 93 3.74 4.33 -22.49
N ARG A 94 3.83 5.59 -22.09
CA ARG A 94 5.02 6.17 -21.44
C ARG A 94 5.40 5.49 -20.12
N THR A 95 4.43 4.97 -19.39
CA THR A 95 4.66 4.39 -18.06
C THR A 95 4.72 2.86 -18.07
N HIS A 96 4.17 2.21 -19.11
CA HIS A 96 4.07 0.77 -19.21
C HIS A 96 5.06 0.16 -20.22
N PHE A 97 5.36 0.85 -21.34
CA PHE A 97 6.42 0.47 -22.26
C PHE A 97 7.70 1.23 -21.94
N ILE A 98 8.54 0.65 -21.09
CA ILE A 98 9.75 1.30 -20.63
C ILE A 98 10.98 0.54 -21.17
N HIS A 99 12.14 1.17 -21.16
CA HIS A 99 13.38 0.59 -21.70
C HIS A 99 13.69 -0.80 -21.09
N SER A 100 13.40 -1.03 -19.82
CA SER A 100 13.63 -2.30 -19.13
C SER A 100 12.57 -3.40 -19.41
N GLY A 101 11.54 -3.11 -20.22
CA GLY A 101 10.48 -4.05 -20.61
C GLY A 101 9.08 -3.55 -20.39
N ILE A 102 8.12 -4.45 -20.57
CA ILE A 102 6.69 -4.16 -20.38
C ILE A 102 6.32 -4.32 -18.90
N ARG A 103 5.51 -3.40 -18.40
CA ARG A 103 4.91 -3.44 -17.06
C ARG A 103 3.45 -3.85 -17.19
N TYR A 104 3.10 -5.00 -16.62
CA TYR A 104 1.75 -5.52 -16.64
C TYR A 104 0.92 -4.93 -15.50
N PHE A 105 -0.35 -4.69 -15.74
CA PHE A 105 -1.26 -4.01 -14.79
C PHE A 105 -2.51 -4.82 -14.46
N SER A 106 -2.69 -6.01 -15.09
CA SER A 106 -3.86 -6.86 -14.87
C SER A 106 -5.17 -6.08 -15.19
N PHE A 107 -6.11 -6.02 -14.26
CA PHE A 107 -7.32 -5.18 -14.36
C PHE A 107 -7.25 -3.93 -13.47
N PHE A 108 -6.05 -3.52 -13.06
CA PHE A 108 -5.83 -2.27 -12.34
C PHE A 108 -5.58 -1.12 -13.32
N THR A 109 -5.74 0.11 -12.81
CA THR A 109 -5.54 1.32 -13.62
C THR A 109 -4.07 1.63 -13.91
N ASP A 110 -3.13 1.03 -13.15
CA ASP A 110 -1.68 1.22 -13.31
C ASP A 110 -0.89 0.04 -12.76
N ALA A 111 0.29 -0.21 -13.34
CA ALA A 111 1.19 -1.28 -12.91
C ALA A 111 1.75 -1.06 -11.49
N ALA A 112 1.86 0.19 -11.02
CA ALA A 112 2.31 0.45 -9.65
C ALA A 112 1.23 0.08 -8.63
N ILE A 113 -0.03 0.35 -8.94
CA ILE A 113 -1.17 -0.05 -8.11
C ILE A 113 -1.29 -1.57 -8.09
N PHE A 114 -1.24 -2.22 -9.26
CA PHE A 114 -1.23 -3.69 -9.34
C PHE A 114 -0.10 -4.29 -8.49
N GLY A 115 1.15 -3.87 -8.72
CA GLY A 115 2.31 -4.39 -8.00
C GLY A 115 2.24 -4.19 -6.49
N SER A 116 1.77 -3.03 -6.03
CA SER A 116 1.64 -2.74 -4.59
C SER A 116 0.50 -3.51 -3.93
N THR A 117 -0.66 -3.64 -4.59
CA THR A 117 -1.76 -4.51 -4.11
C THR A 117 -1.30 -5.96 -3.98
N MET A 118 -0.57 -6.47 -4.99
CA MET A 118 -0.04 -7.82 -4.98
C MET A 118 1.05 -8.02 -3.90
N GLY A 119 1.87 -6.99 -3.64
CA GLY A 119 2.84 -6.99 -2.55
C GLY A 119 2.17 -7.02 -1.17
N LEU A 120 1.10 -6.24 -0.99
CA LEU A 120 0.28 -6.24 0.22
C LEU A 120 -0.34 -7.63 0.44
N SER A 121 -0.93 -8.22 -0.61
CA SER A 121 -1.50 -9.58 -0.58
C SER A 121 -0.41 -10.62 -0.25
N CYS A 122 0.73 -10.57 -0.93
CA CYS A 122 1.87 -11.47 -0.68
C CYS A 122 2.23 -11.50 0.80
N THR A 123 2.46 -10.33 1.40
CA THR A 123 2.88 -10.20 2.80
C THR A 123 1.79 -10.68 3.75
N THR A 124 0.55 -10.23 3.55
CA THR A 124 -0.58 -10.58 4.42
C THR A 124 -0.84 -12.09 4.42
N PHE A 125 -0.92 -12.70 3.25
CA PHE A 125 -1.25 -14.12 3.13
C PHE A 125 -0.07 -15.03 3.50
N PHE A 126 1.18 -14.61 3.26
CA PHE A 126 2.35 -15.35 3.75
C PHE A 126 2.33 -15.49 5.27
N LEU A 127 2.16 -14.38 5.98
CA LEU A 127 2.12 -14.38 7.44
C LEU A 127 0.88 -15.10 7.97
N SER A 128 -0.28 -14.97 7.30
CA SER A 128 -1.48 -15.74 7.64
C SER A 128 -1.25 -17.26 7.54
N ALA A 129 -0.54 -17.71 6.50
CA ALA A 129 -0.21 -19.12 6.31
C ALA A 129 0.68 -19.68 7.43
N LEU A 130 1.61 -18.88 7.98
CA LEU A 130 2.50 -19.31 9.06
C LEU A 130 1.76 -19.61 10.37
N TYR A 131 0.64 -18.94 10.61
CA TYR A 131 -0.14 -19.08 11.85
C TYR A 131 -1.32 -20.04 11.71
N SER A 132 -1.79 -20.32 10.50
CA SER A 132 -2.97 -21.17 10.29
C SER A 132 -2.70 -22.63 10.67
N LYS A 133 -3.60 -23.20 11.50
CA LYS A 133 -3.60 -24.59 11.90
C LYS A 133 -4.32 -25.49 10.89
N ASN A 134 -5.35 -24.94 10.22
CA ASN A 134 -6.08 -25.66 9.20
C ASN A 134 -5.22 -25.82 7.94
N ARG A 135 -4.91 -27.07 7.56
CA ARG A 135 -4.04 -27.39 6.41
C ARG A 135 -4.55 -26.84 5.07
N TYR A 136 -5.88 -26.80 4.89
CA TYR A 136 -6.48 -26.30 3.64
C TYR A 136 -6.39 -24.77 3.55
N LEU A 137 -6.68 -24.08 4.64
CA LEU A 137 -6.51 -22.63 4.72
C LEU A 137 -5.04 -22.22 4.59
N LYS A 138 -4.14 -22.96 5.25
CA LYS A 138 -2.70 -22.74 5.14
C LYS A 138 -2.24 -22.87 3.70
N LEU A 139 -2.68 -23.92 2.99
CA LEU A 139 -2.35 -24.11 1.57
C LEU A 139 -2.94 -22.98 0.72
N PHE A 140 -4.22 -22.62 0.93
CA PHE A 140 -4.86 -21.51 0.23
C PHE A 140 -4.09 -20.20 0.41
N TYR A 141 -3.77 -19.83 1.65
CA TYR A 141 -3.01 -18.61 1.94
C TYR A 141 -1.61 -18.64 1.33
N PHE A 142 -0.96 -19.79 1.35
CA PHE A 142 0.35 -19.94 0.72
C PHE A 142 0.27 -19.75 -0.81
N VAL A 143 -0.70 -20.37 -1.47
CA VAL A 143 -0.92 -20.22 -2.92
C VAL A 143 -1.23 -18.76 -3.28
N VAL A 144 -2.10 -18.10 -2.51
CA VAL A 144 -2.41 -16.68 -2.71
C VAL A 144 -1.18 -15.81 -2.52
N SER A 145 -0.35 -16.10 -1.51
CA SER A 145 0.91 -15.38 -1.30
C SER A 145 1.86 -15.52 -2.48
N MET A 146 2.01 -16.73 -3.03
CA MET A 146 2.85 -16.98 -4.21
C MET A 146 2.31 -16.28 -5.45
N ALA A 147 1.00 -16.27 -5.66
CA ALA A 147 0.35 -15.51 -6.72
C ALA A 147 0.56 -14.00 -6.55
N GLY A 148 0.48 -13.49 -5.31
CA GLY A 148 0.82 -12.11 -4.96
C GLY A 148 2.27 -11.77 -5.29
N PHE A 149 3.21 -12.62 -4.92
CA PHE A 149 4.62 -12.45 -5.25
C PHE A 149 4.87 -12.45 -6.77
N TYR A 150 4.24 -13.37 -7.50
CA TYR A 150 4.32 -13.40 -8.96
C TYR A 150 3.78 -12.11 -9.59
N GLY A 151 2.58 -11.65 -9.17
CA GLY A 151 1.97 -10.42 -9.67
C GLY A 151 2.84 -9.18 -9.39
N LEU A 152 3.43 -9.09 -8.19
CA LEU A 152 4.39 -8.05 -7.83
C LEU A 152 5.58 -8.02 -8.80
N LEU A 153 6.13 -9.18 -9.14
CA LEU A 153 7.27 -9.27 -10.06
C LEU A 153 6.91 -8.81 -11.47
N ILE A 154 5.78 -9.29 -12.03
CA ILE A 154 5.39 -8.95 -13.42
C ILE A 154 4.91 -7.51 -13.57
N ALA A 155 4.39 -6.90 -12.51
CA ALA A 155 4.10 -5.46 -12.48
C ALA A 155 5.34 -4.60 -12.75
N GLY A 156 6.52 -5.15 -12.48
CA GLY A 156 7.80 -4.47 -12.69
C GLY A 156 7.91 -3.17 -11.88
N THR A 157 7.16 -3.02 -10.80
CA THR A 157 7.18 -1.83 -9.94
C THR A 157 8.17 -2.03 -8.82
N ARG A 158 9.32 -1.39 -8.94
CA ARG A 158 10.44 -1.56 -7.99
C ARG A 158 10.06 -1.24 -6.55
N ALA A 159 9.35 -0.14 -6.33
CA ALA A 159 8.91 0.24 -4.99
C ALA A 159 7.99 -0.80 -4.31
N ALA A 160 7.26 -1.61 -5.08
CA ALA A 160 6.37 -2.62 -4.53
C ALA A 160 7.14 -3.75 -3.80
N ILE A 161 8.42 -4.00 -4.15
CA ILE A 161 9.24 -5.00 -3.45
C ILE A 161 9.57 -4.55 -2.01
N ALA A 162 9.52 -3.25 -1.74
CA ALA A 162 9.69 -2.74 -0.38
C ALA A 162 8.57 -3.21 0.57
N ILE A 163 7.40 -3.61 0.02
CA ILE A 163 6.25 -4.04 0.83
C ILE A 163 6.56 -5.32 1.61
N PRO A 164 6.91 -6.45 0.97
CA PRO A 164 7.26 -7.65 1.72
C PRO A 164 8.54 -7.48 2.53
N ILE A 165 9.52 -6.69 2.06
CA ILE A 165 10.77 -6.45 2.80
C ILE A 165 10.49 -5.71 4.11
N ALA A 166 9.82 -4.55 4.05
CA ALA A 166 9.49 -3.77 5.24
C ALA A 166 8.47 -4.50 6.12
N GLY A 167 7.49 -5.19 5.51
CA GLY A 167 6.52 -6.01 6.24
C GLY A 167 7.17 -7.12 7.06
N LEU A 168 8.12 -7.86 6.49
CA LEU A 168 8.90 -8.87 7.23
C LEU A 168 9.78 -8.21 8.31
N GLY A 169 10.35 -7.03 8.04
CA GLY A 169 11.07 -6.26 9.04
C GLY A 169 10.22 -5.92 10.26
N VAL A 170 9.00 -5.41 10.05
CA VAL A 170 8.03 -5.14 11.13
C VAL A 170 7.62 -6.42 11.84
N PHE A 171 7.46 -7.52 11.10
CA PHE A 171 7.10 -8.82 11.66
C PHE A 171 8.12 -9.34 12.69
N LEU A 172 9.41 -9.03 12.55
CA LEU A 172 10.43 -9.41 13.54
C LEU A 172 10.08 -8.90 14.94
N PHE A 173 9.52 -7.70 15.04
CA PHE A 173 9.11 -7.10 16.33
C PHE A 173 7.75 -7.63 16.82
N LEU A 174 6.88 -8.09 15.92
CA LEU A 174 5.55 -8.60 16.27
C LEU A 174 5.53 -10.11 16.53
N SER A 175 6.57 -10.84 16.15
CA SER A 175 6.63 -12.29 16.31
C SER A 175 6.86 -12.69 17.76
N LYS A 176 5.88 -13.38 18.36
CA LYS A 176 6.04 -14.01 19.70
C LYS A 176 6.80 -15.33 19.64
N ASN A 177 6.97 -15.90 18.45
CA ASN A 177 7.68 -17.18 18.26
C ASN A 177 9.04 -16.88 17.60
N TRP A 178 10.10 -17.07 18.38
CA TRP A 178 11.47 -16.78 17.91
C TRP A 178 11.87 -17.59 16.67
N LYS A 179 11.34 -18.85 16.52
CA LYS A 179 11.62 -19.68 15.33
C LYS A 179 11.02 -19.08 14.07
N ILE A 180 9.78 -18.57 14.14
CA ILE A 180 9.10 -17.91 13.03
C ILE A 180 9.79 -16.54 12.75
N GLY A 181 10.17 -15.81 13.80
CA GLY A 181 10.95 -14.59 13.67
C GLY A 181 12.29 -14.84 12.96
N MET A 182 13.04 -15.86 13.38
CA MET A 182 14.32 -16.25 12.75
C MET A 182 14.12 -16.63 11.28
N LEU A 183 13.09 -17.42 10.95
CA LEU A 183 12.77 -17.76 9.55
C LEU A 183 12.53 -16.49 8.72
N SER A 184 11.75 -15.56 9.25
CA SER A 184 11.46 -14.29 8.56
C SER A 184 12.69 -13.44 8.40
N PHE A 185 13.59 -13.42 9.39
CA PHE A 185 14.88 -12.74 9.30
C PHE A 185 15.77 -13.35 8.20
N LEU A 186 15.87 -14.68 8.16
CA LEU A 186 16.63 -15.38 7.12
C LEU A 186 16.07 -15.12 5.72
N LEU A 187 14.73 -15.11 5.55
CA LEU A 187 14.09 -14.76 4.30
C LEU A 187 14.35 -13.29 3.90
N LEU A 188 14.32 -12.38 4.87
CA LEU A 188 14.62 -10.97 4.63
C LEU A 188 16.06 -10.78 4.19
N VAL A 189 17.02 -11.27 4.97
CA VAL A 189 18.46 -11.14 4.68
C VAL A 189 18.83 -11.90 3.42
N GLY A 190 18.33 -13.12 3.26
CA GLY A 190 18.55 -13.94 2.06
C GLY A 190 17.99 -13.30 0.80
N GLY A 191 16.76 -12.80 0.84
CA GLY A 191 16.11 -12.12 -0.28
C GLY A 191 16.81 -10.82 -0.68
N VAL A 192 17.12 -9.96 0.28
CA VAL A 192 17.88 -8.73 0.03
C VAL A 192 19.31 -9.05 -0.44
N GLY A 193 19.97 -10.01 0.22
CA GLY A 193 21.32 -10.46 -0.14
C GLY A 193 21.37 -11.04 -1.56
N MET A 194 20.38 -11.88 -1.93
CA MET A 194 20.26 -12.41 -3.28
C MET A 194 20.12 -11.28 -4.31
N LEU A 195 19.24 -10.32 -4.07
CA LEU A 195 19.03 -9.22 -5.01
C LEU A 195 20.24 -8.28 -5.12
N LYS A 196 20.95 -8.02 -4.02
CA LYS A 196 22.03 -7.03 -3.98
C LYS A 196 23.40 -7.60 -4.35
N TYR A 197 23.74 -8.82 -3.88
CA TYR A 197 25.10 -9.33 -3.92
C TYR A 197 25.29 -10.54 -4.84
N THR A 198 24.24 -11.14 -5.41
CA THR A 198 24.38 -12.31 -6.29
C THR A 198 23.96 -11.98 -7.71
N LYS A 199 24.40 -12.80 -8.67
CA LYS A 199 23.96 -12.73 -10.08
C LYS A 199 22.86 -13.73 -10.43
N ILE A 200 22.30 -14.43 -9.44
CA ILE A 200 21.27 -15.45 -9.63
C ILE A 200 20.05 -14.84 -10.32
N GLY A 201 19.65 -15.39 -11.48
CA GLY A 201 18.52 -14.91 -12.26
C GLY A 201 18.77 -13.62 -13.04
N GLU A 202 20.02 -13.25 -13.33
CA GLU A 202 20.37 -12.05 -14.11
C GLU A 202 19.84 -12.10 -15.54
N ASP A 203 19.68 -13.30 -16.12
CA ASP A 203 19.05 -13.51 -17.43
C ASP A 203 17.55 -13.18 -17.41
N ASN A 204 16.93 -13.23 -16.24
CA ASN A 204 15.52 -12.87 -16.09
C ASN A 204 15.36 -11.35 -15.94
N ARG A 205 14.74 -10.73 -16.94
CA ARG A 205 14.50 -9.28 -16.99
C ARG A 205 13.78 -8.75 -15.74
N LEU A 206 12.86 -9.52 -15.14
CA LEU A 206 12.13 -9.12 -13.96
C LEU A 206 13.02 -9.04 -12.73
N ILE A 207 13.87 -10.06 -12.51
CA ILE A 207 14.82 -10.08 -11.38
C ILE A 207 15.87 -8.98 -11.54
N ARG A 208 16.41 -8.81 -12.74
CA ARG A 208 17.37 -7.75 -13.06
C ARG A 208 16.78 -6.37 -12.76
N ARG A 209 15.50 -6.15 -13.11
CA ARG A 209 14.80 -4.90 -12.79
C ARG A 209 14.63 -4.69 -11.28
N MET A 210 14.31 -5.75 -10.50
CA MET A 210 14.20 -5.62 -9.05
C MET A 210 15.54 -5.27 -8.38
N ARG A 211 16.66 -5.67 -8.95
CA ARG A 211 18.01 -5.33 -8.48
C ARG A 211 18.32 -3.83 -8.58
N THR A 212 17.78 -3.14 -9.59
CA THR A 212 18.00 -1.68 -9.73
C THR A 212 17.41 -0.85 -8.60
N VAL A 213 16.62 -1.44 -7.69
CA VAL A 213 16.19 -0.78 -6.43
C VAL A 213 17.39 -0.36 -5.57
N PHE A 214 18.50 -1.11 -5.66
CA PHE A 214 19.72 -0.86 -4.88
C PHE A 214 20.74 -0.01 -5.64
N ASP A 215 20.42 0.45 -6.86
CA ASP A 215 21.28 1.33 -7.67
C ASP A 215 21.02 2.80 -7.31
N SER A 216 21.99 3.42 -6.66
CA SER A 216 21.95 4.84 -6.29
C SER A 216 22.02 5.79 -7.50
N ASN A 217 22.48 5.30 -8.65
CA ASN A 217 22.61 6.08 -9.88
C ASN A 217 21.39 5.92 -10.81
N ASP A 218 20.33 5.28 -10.33
CA ASP A 218 19.09 5.13 -11.10
C ASP A 218 18.49 6.49 -11.44
N GLN A 219 18.35 6.78 -12.74
CA GLN A 219 17.87 8.05 -13.25
C GLN A 219 16.50 8.45 -12.68
N SER A 220 15.60 7.47 -12.47
CA SER A 220 14.27 7.79 -11.93
C SER A 220 14.32 8.15 -10.43
N LEU A 221 15.32 7.68 -9.70
CA LEU A 221 15.58 8.08 -8.32
C LEU A 221 16.19 9.49 -8.27
N LEU A 222 17.16 9.77 -9.14
CA LEU A 222 17.81 11.08 -9.23
C LEU A 222 16.82 12.19 -9.59
N VAL A 223 15.97 11.98 -10.61
CA VAL A 223 14.91 12.93 -10.98
C VAL A 223 13.98 13.23 -9.82
N ARG A 224 13.60 12.24 -9.01
CA ARG A 224 12.78 12.48 -7.81
C ARG A 224 13.48 13.34 -6.78
N PHE A 225 14.77 13.10 -6.54
CA PHE A 225 15.54 13.92 -5.61
C PHE A 225 15.70 15.36 -6.12
N GLU A 226 15.91 15.57 -7.42
CA GLU A 226 15.95 16.87 -8.03
C GLU A 226 14.61 17.61 -7.91
N ASN A 227 13.49 16.94 -8.22
CA ASN A 227 12.15 17.48 -8.03
C ASN A 227 11.89 17.88 -6.57
N GLN A 228 12.22 17.00 -5.62
CA GLN A 228 12.05 17.27 -4.18
C GLN A 228 12.95 18.45 -3.73
N LYS A 229 14.18 18.55 -4.24
CA LYS A 229 15.07 19.66 -3.95
C LYS A 229 14.53 20.99 -4.50
N ALA A 230 14.02 20.98 -5.73
CA ALA A 230 13.40 22.17 -6.33
C ALA A 230 12.13 22.59 -5.57
N LEU A 231 11.28 21.62 -5.20
CA LEU A 231 10.08 21.87 -4.40
C LEU A 231 10.40 22.44 -3.02
N LYS A 232 11.50 22.01 -2.38
CA LYS A 232 11.86 22.44 -1.03
C LYS A 232 12.00 23.96 -0.90
N ALA A 233 12.48 24.63 -1.93
CA ALA A 233 12.63 26.09 -1.93
C ALA A 233 11.28 26.79 -1.77
N TYR A 234 10.25 26.33 -2.50
CA TYR A 234 8.89 26.87 -2.39
C TYR A 234 8.20 26.45 -1.12
N MET A 235 8.32 25.17 -0.75
CA MET A 235 7.62 24.57 0.38
C MET A 235 8.09 25.11 1.74
N SER A 236 9.27 25.70 1.82
CA SER A 236 9.74 26.37 3.04
C SER A 236 8.89 27.58 3.44
N GLU A 237 8.24 28.22 2.47
CA GLU A 237 7.33 29.34 2.68
C GLU A 237 5.87 28.91 2.88
N MET A 238 5.55 27.61 2.69
CA MET A 238 4.20 27.06 2.70
C MET A 238 4.03 25.94 3.71
N PRO A 239 3.98 26.21 5.02
CA PRO A 239 3.87 25.18 6.04
C PRO A 239 2.57 24.37 5.95
N PHE A 240 1.51 24.94 5.36
CA PHE A 240 0.21 24.29 5.11
C PHE A 240 0.01 23.81 3.67
N GLY A 241 1.06 23.90 2.82
CA GLY A 241 1.05 23.50 1.42
C GLY A 241 0.36 24.50 0.48
N ILE A 242 0.23 24.07 -0.79
CA ILE A 242 -0.42 24.91 -1.83
C ILE A 242 -1.95 24.80 -1.82
N GLY A 243 -2.50 23.98 -0.98
CA GLY A 243 -3.94 23.64 -0.94
C GLY A 243 -4.23 22.28 -1.57
N MET A 244 -5.18 21.58 -0.95
CA MET A 244 -5.60 20.24 -1.35
C MET A 244 -6.30 20.28 -2.72
N GLY A 245 -5.88 19.43 -3.65
CA GLY A 245 -6.42 19.34 -5.00
C GLY A 245 -5.80 20.28 -6.02
N VAL A 246 -4.92 21.17 -5.61
CA VAL A 246 -4.32 22.22 -6.47
C VAL A 246 -3.21 21.69 -7.40
N GLN A 247 -2.79 20.43 -7.24
CA GLN A 247 -1.85 19.78 -8.15
C GLN A 247 -2.42 19.55 -9.57
N ASN A 248 -1.56 19.14 -10.51
CA ASN A 248 -1.87 18.85 -11.91
C ASN A 248 -2.28 20.08 -12.75
N GLY A 249 -1.68 21.24 -12.47
CA GLY A 249 -1.83 22.43 -13.31
C GLY A 249 -3.20 23.10 -13.19
N VAL A 250 -3.87 22.95 -12.06
CA VAL A 250 -5.14 23.65 -11.78
C VAL A 250 -4.92 25.16 -11.65
N ILE A 251 -3.72 25.57 -11.21
CA ILE A 251 -3.34 26.98 -11.05
C ILE A 251 -2.98 27.58 -12.41
N SER A 252 -3.30 28.88 -12.61
CA SER A 252 -2.89 29.64 -13.79
C SER A 252 -1.37 29.65 -13.96
N PRO A 253 -0.84 29.53 -15.21
CA PRO A 253 0.60 29.64 -15.51
C PRO A 253 1.28 30.93 -15.04
N GLN A 254 0.51 32.00 -14.84
CA GLN A 254 1.00 33.29 -14.34
C GLN A 254 1.20 33.32 -12.82
N ASN A 255 0.69 32.32 -12.10
CA ASN A 255 0.81 32.24 -10.66
C ASN A 255 2.23 31.83 -10.26
N LYS A 256 2.80 32.48 -9.25
CA LYS A 256 4.16 32.16 -8.75
C LYS A 256 4.31 30.69 -8.26
N TYR A 257 3.21 30.02 -7.89
CA TYR A 257 3.19 28.64 -7.44
C TYR A 257 2.88 27.63 -8.55
N TYR A 258 2.77 28.07 -9.81
CA TYR A 258 2.47 27.18 -10.93
C TYR A 258 3.43 26.01 -11.02
N PHE A 259 4.74 26.27 -10.87
CA PHE A 259 5.75 25.20 -10.86
C PHE A 259 5.44 24.10 -9.84
N VAL A 260 5.03 24.46 -8.62
CA VAL A 260 4.70 23.49 -7.56
C VAL A 260 3.49 22.64 -7.94
N SER A 261 2.50 23.23 -8.66
CA SER A 261 1.30 22.52 -9.08
C SER A 261 1.53 21.51 -10.21
N ILE A 262 2.55 21.73 -11.05
CA ILE A 262 2.87 20.83 -12.18
C ILE A 262 4.02 19.87 -11.91
N CYS A 263 4.81 20.12 -10.86
CA CYS A 263 5.94 19.26 -10.50
C CYS A 263 5.45 17.88 -10.06
N PRO A 264 5.90 16.79 -10.71
CA PRO A 264 5.46 15.45 -10.35
C PRO A 264 5.87 15.09 -8.91
N ALA A 265 4.89 14.70 -8.08
CA ALA A 265 5.16 14.25 -6.74
C ALA A 265 5.86 12.88 -6.71
N ASP A 266 5.47 11.96 -7.60
CA ASP A 266 5.97 10.59 -7.73
C ASP A 266 5.99 9.77 -6.42
N SER A 267 5.32 10.26 -5.38
CA SER A 267 5.26 9.72 -4.02
C SER A 267 3.99 10.19 -3.34
N SER A 268 3.27 9.28 -2.68
CA SER A 268 2.08 9.68 -1.90
C SER A 268 2.44 10.61 -0.73
N LEU A 269 3.62 10.45 -0.12
CA LEU A 269 4.06 11.30 0.99
C LEU A 269 4.47 12.70 0.51
N VAL A 270 5.15 12.77 -0.64
CA VAL A 270 5.50 14.07 -1.27
C VAL A 270 4.23 14.78 -1.74
N ASP A 271 3.25 14.05 -2.25
CA ASP A 271 1.95 14.59 -2.64
C ASP A 271 1.21 15.23 -1.45
N VAL A 272 1.18 14.53 -0.29
CA VAL A 272 0.66 15.11 0.96
C VAL A 272 1.45 16.37 1.35
N TRP A 273 2.78 16.32 1.25
CA TRP A 273 3.63 17.46 1.58
C TRP A 273 3.36 18.66 0.68
N ILE A 274 3.24 18.48 -0.63
CA ILE A 274 2.94 19.57 -1.58
C ILE A 274 1.57 20.19 -1.25
N GLN A 275 0.55 19.35 -1.12
CA GLN A 275 -0.84 19.84 -0.99
C GLN A 275 -1.15 20.40 0.40
N MET A 276 -0.58 19.82 1.47
CA MET A 276 -0.93 20.12 2.85
C MET A 276 0.25 20.62 3.71
N GLY A 277 1.42 20.80 3.10
CA GLY A 277 2.64 21.27 3.76
C GLY A 277 3.25 20.29 4.75
N VAL A 278 4.26 20.78 5.46
CA VAL A 278 4.92 20.00 6.52
C VAL A 278 3.97 19.70 7.69
N VAL A 279 3.03 20.59 7.96
CA VAL A 279 2.02 20.38 9.01
C VAL A 279 1.10 19.22 8.64
N GLY A 280 0.55 19.22 7.41
CA GLY A 280 -0.30 18.12 6.94
C GLY A 280 0.42 16.79 6.86
N LEU A 281 1.67 16.78 6.37
CA LEU A 281 2.50 15.58 6.37
C LEU A 281 2.75 15.05 7.79
N SER A 282 3.04 15.94 8.75
CA SER A 282 3.24 15.56 10.15
C SER A 282 1.97 14.98 10.79
N VAL A 283 0.82 15.58 10.51
CA VAL A 283 -0.49 15.06 10.97
C VAL A 283 -0.77 13.68 10.35
N PHE A 284 -0.52 13.52 9.04
CA PHE A 284 -0.70 12.26 8.34
C PHE A 284 0.19 11.15 8.91
N LEU A 285 1.49 11.41 9.05
CA LEU A 285 2.44 10.45 9.62
C LEU A 285 2.16 10.16 11.09
N GLY A 286 1.81 11.18 11.89
CA GLY A 286 1.40 11.03 13.28
C GLY A 286 0.16 10.16 13.43
N MET A 287 -0.86 10.37 12.58
CA MET A 287 -2.06 9.53 12.51
C MET A 287 -1.68 8.06 12.26
N HIS A 288 -0.83 7.79 11.26
CA HIS A 288 -0.40 6.43 10.94
C HIS A 288 0.46 5.82 12.04
N ALA A 289 1.35 6.59 12.66
CA ALA A 289 2.12 6.12 13.80
C ALA A 289 1.21 5.64 14.95
N VAL A 290 0.15 6.39 15.26
CA VAL A 290 -0.85 5.97 16.27
C VAL A 290 -1.56 4.69 15.84
N LEU A 291 -2.00 4.58 14.56
CA LEU A 291 -2.65 3.37 14.06
C LEU A 291 -1.73 2.14 14.13
N PHE A 292 -0.45 2.27 13.77
CA PHE A 292 0.52 1.18 13.82
C PHE A 292 0.88 0.79 15.26
N ILE A 293 1.13 1.76 16.15
CA ILE A 293 1.47 1.50 17.55
C ILE A 293 0.32 0.81 18.27
N LEU A 294 -0.91 1.33 18.12
CA LEU A 294 -2.08 0.71 18.73
C LEU A 294 -2.40 -0.65 18.10
N GLY A 295 -2.26 -0.78 16.77
CA GLY A 295 -2.42 -2.06 16.08
C GLY A 295 -1.42 -3.11 16.57
N ALA A 296 -0.15 -2.75 16.72
CA ALA A 296 0.89 -3.60 17.29
C ALA A 296 0.58 -3.99 18.74
N TYR A 297 0.17 -3.03 19.58
CA TYR A 297 -0.26 -3.29 20.95
C TYR A 297 -1.43 -4.30 21.00
N ILE A 298 -2.44 -4.12 20.16
CA ILE A 298 -3.58 -5.04 20.09
C ILE A 298 -3.13 -6.45 19.73
N ILE A 299 -2.31 -6.60 18.68
CA ILE A 299 -1.83 -7.90 18.20
C ILE A 299 -0.97 -8.60 19.26
N LEU A 300 -0.10 -7.85 19.95
CA LEU A 300 0.81 -8.41 20.93
C LEU A 300 0.14 -8.76 22.25
N PHE A 301 -0.79 -7.94 22.72
CA PHE A 301 -1.27 -8.03 24.11
C PHE A 301 -2.76 -8.32 24.24
N ARG A 302 -3.57 -8.14 23.19
CA ARG A 302 -5.04 -8.22 23.28
C ARG A 302 -5.64 -9.40 22.50
N ILE A 303 -4.84 -10.12 21.72
CA ILE A 303 -5.26 -11.27 20.91
C ILE A 303 -4.51 -12.52 21.35
N SER A 304 -5.26 -13.52 21.78
CA SER A 304 -4.71 -14.78 22.27
C SER A 304 -4.68 -15.87 21.20
N ASN A 305 -5.72 -15.92 20.35
CA ASN A 305 -5.87 -16.99 19.35
C ASN A 305 -4.93 -16.78 18.14
N PRO A 306 -4.08 -17.77 17.82
CA PRO A 306 -3.20 -17.70 16.64
C PRO A 306 -3.93 -17.54 15.30
N GLU A 307 -5.12 -18.18 15.15
CA GLU A 307 -5.91 -18.13 13.91
C GLU A 307 -6.43 -16.71 13.58
N ILE A 308 -6.62 -15.87 14.60
CA ILE A 308 -6.98 -14.46 14.43
C ILE A 308 -5.72 -13.59 14.38
N ARG A 309 -4.77 -13.85 15.27
CA ARG A 309 -3.53 -13.06 15.36
C ARG A 309 -2.71 -13.12 14.08
N GLY A 310 -2.62 -14.29 13.42
CA GLY A 310 -1.84 -14.45 12.20
C GLY A 310 -2.27 -13.51 11.08
N PRO A 311 -3.53 -13.56 10.60
CA PRO A 311 -4.02 -12.64 9.58
C PRO A 311 -3.88 -11.16 9.95
N LEU A 312 -4.22 -10.78 11.19
CA LEU A 312 -4.10 -9.39 11.64
C LEU A 312 -2.64 -8.91 11.70
N THR A 313 -1.70 -9.79 12.07
CA THR A 313 -0.26 -9.52 11.98
C THR A 313 0.15 -9.30 10.53
N GLY A 314 -0.30 -10.17 9.62
CA GLY A 314 -0.03 -10.05 8.18
C GLY A 314 -0.56 -8.74 7.60
N MET A 315 -1.79 -8.35 7.98
CA MET A 315 -2.40 -7.08 7.59
C MET A 315 -1.57 -5.88 8.08
N LEU A 316 -1.18 -5.85 9.37
CA LEU A 316 -0.39 -4.75 9.91
C LEU A 316 0.98 -4.63 9.23
N CYS A 317 1.66 -5.75 9.04
CA CYS A 317 2.94 -5.81 8.35
C CYS A 317 2.84 -5.37 6.88
N GLY A 318 1.80 -5.82 6.18
CA GLY A 318 1.53 -5.41 4.81
C GLY A 318 1.23 -3.92 4.69
N CYS A 319 0.42 -3.36 5.59
CA CYS A 319 0.14 -1.93 5.64
C CYS A 319 1.39 -1.10 5.94
N ALA A 320 2.27 -1.56 6.84
CA ALA A 320 3.55 -0.91 7.10
C ALA A 320 4.45 -0.90 5.86
N GLY A 321 4.54 -2.03 5.17
CA GLY A 321 5.24 -2.12 3.88
C GLY A 321 4.64 -1.19 2.82
N MET A 322 3.31 -1.08 2.75
CA MET A 322 2.63 -0.16 1.84
C MET A 322 2.97 1.31 2.12
N LEU A 323 3.03 1.71 3.39
CA LEU A 323 3.44 3.07 3.77
C LEU A 323 4.88 3.36 3.34
N VAL A 324 5.79 2.41 3.52
CA VAL A 324 7.19 2.54 3.03
C VAL A 324 7.24 2.65 1.51
N ALA A 325 6.52 1.79 0.78
CA ALA A 325 6.47 1.82 -0.69
C ALA A 325 5.85 3.10 -1.23
N SER A 326 4.95 3.74 -0.48
CA SER A 326 4.27 4.98 -0.85
C SER A 326 5.20 6.20 -0.88
N TYR A 327 6.38 6.13 -0.26
CA TYR A 327 7.45 7.13 -0.44
C TYR A 327 8.00 7.14 -1.87
N ALA A 328 8.03 6.00 -2.53
CA ALA A 328 8.57 5.87 -3.88
C ALA A 328 7.50 5.79 -4.98
N ASN A 329 6.21 5.77 -4.65
CA ASN A 329 5.09 5.74 -5.59
C ASN A 329 3.81 6.35 -5.02
N MET A 330 2.93 6.86 -5.89
CA MET A 330 1.60 7.38 -5.55
C MET A 330 0.59 6.21 -5.47
N VAL A 331 0.68 5.33 -4.48
CA VAL A 331 -0.14 4.13 -4.39
C VAL A 331 -1.05 4.05 -3.16
N TYR A 332 -0.81 4.91 -2.15
CA TYR A 332 -1.47 4.79 -0.85
C TYR A 332 -2.97 5.10 -0.89
N PHE A 333 -3.34 6.15 -1.60
CA PHE A 333 -4.73 6.62 -1.69
C PHE A 333 -5.48 6.07 -2.91
N GLN A 334 -4.79 5.35 -3.79
CA GLN A 334 -5.38 4.83 -5.01
C GLN A 334 -6.28 3.62 -4.74
N PHE A 335 -7.37 3.50 -5.51
CA PHE A 335 -8.20 2.30 -5.49
C PHE A 335 -7.46 1.11 -6.14
N PRO A 336 -7.47 -0.10 -5.53
CA PRO A 336 -8.17 -0.50 -4.30
C PRO A 336 -7.33 -0.36 -3.02
N ASN A 337 -6.07 0.09 -3.10
CA ASN A 337 -5.12 0.09 -1.98
C ASN A 337 -5.65 0.82 -0.76
N GLY A 338 -6.21 2.03 -0.94
CA GLY A 338 -6.76 2.81 0.17
C GLY A 338 -7.84 2.03 0.94
N ILE A 339 -8.79 1.42 0.21
CA ILE A 339 -9.85 0.61 0.84
C ILE A 339 -9.27 -0.59 1.58
N LEU A 340 -8.32 -1.33 0.96
CA LEU A 340 -7.69 -2.49 1.59
C LEU A 340 -6.93 -2.12 2.86
N ILE A 341 -6.15 -1.03 2.85
CA ILE A 341 -5.38 -0.56 4.00
C ILE A 341 -6.31 -0.27 5.18
N TYR A 342 -7.37 0.50 4.96
CA TYR A 342 -8.27 0.88 6.05
C TYR A 342 -9.21 -0.27 6.46
N SER A 343 -9.51 -1.21 5.58
CA SER A 343 -10.13 -2.49 5.95
C SER A 343 -9.23 -3.29 6.88
N CYS A 344 -7.93 -3.39 6.57
CA CYS A 344 -6.97 -4.07 7.44
C CYS A 344 -6.92 -3.42 8.82
N PHE A 345 -6.79 -2.10 8.92
CA PHE A 345 -6.84 -1.41 10.22
C PHE A 345 -8.14 -1.68 10.97
N THR A 346 -9.28 -1.65 10.27
CA THR A 346 -10.58 -1.93 10.92
C THR A 346 -10.61 -3.31 11.54
N PHE A 347 -10.20 -4.36 10.83
CA PHE A 347 -10.14 -5.70 11.38
C PHE A 347 -9.14 -5.83 12.53
N ILE A 348 -8.00 -5.12 12.47
CA ILE A 348 -7.03 -5.10 13.57
C ILE A 348 -7.66 -4.51 14.84
N PHE A 349 -8.38 -3.39 14.74
CA PHE A 349 -9.04 -2.76 15.88
C PHE A 349 -10.25 -3.55 16.39
N LEU A 350 -10.95 -4.27 15.52
CA LEU A 350 -11.98 -5.24 15.91
C LEU A 350 -11.40 -6.53 16.50
N GLY A 351 -10.11 -6.79 16.32
CA GLY A 351 -9.44 -8.03 16.71
C GLY A 351 -9.75 -8.53 18.11
N PRO A 352 -9.69 -7.71 19.18
CA PRO A 352 -10.03 -8.16 20.54
C PRO A 352 -11.50 -8.60 20.73
N HIS A 353 -12.41 -8.02 19.96
CA HIS A 353 -13.80 -8.42 19.93
C HIS A 353 -13.97 -9.76 19.22
N LEU A 354 -13.36 -9.92 18.05
CA LEU A 354 -13.38 -11.14 17.26
C LEU A 354 -12.75 -12.32 18.00
N ASP A 355 -11.65 -12.09 18.75
CA ASP A 355 -10.97 -13.09 19.56
C ASP A 355 -11.87 -13.63 20.69
N ARG A 356 -12.59 -12.75 21.37
CA ARG A 356 -13.57 -13.12 22.41
C ARG A 356 -14.74 -13.92 21.85
N LEU A 357 -15.27 -13.55 20.68
CA LEU A 357 -16.38 -14.29 20.05
C LEU A 357 -15.93 -15.67 19.61
N TYR A 358 -14.77 -15.78 18.98
CA TYR A 358 -14.20 -17.06 18.56
C TYR A 358 -14.02 -18.03 19.74
N THR A 359 -13.49 -17.54 20.85
CA THR A 359 -13.28 -18.36 22.05
C THR A 359 -14.62 -18.88 22.60
N LYS A 360 -15.64 -18.02 22.72
CA LYS A 360 -16.97 -18.43 23.19
C LYS A 360 -17.64 -19.47 22.28
N GLU A 361 -17.57 -19.29 20.95
CA GLU A 361 -18.15 -20.27 20.01
C GLU A 361 -17.47 -21.65 20.08
N HIS A 362 -16.16 -21.69 20.37
CA HIS A 362 -15.43 -22.95 20.51
C HIS A 362 -15.67 -23.63 21.86
N GLU A 363 -15.81 -22.89 22.94
CA GLU A 363 -16.20 -23.42 24.26
C GLU A 363 -17.57 -24.06 24.20
N GLN A 364 -18.55 -23.45 23.54
CA GLN A 364 -19.92 -23.99 23.38
C GLN A 364 -19.99 -25.25 22.50
N ARG A 365 -19.00 -25.48 21.61
CA ARG A 365 -18.96 -26.71 20.78
C ARG A 365 -18.25 -27.88 21.46
N THR A 366 -17.52 -27.62 22.52
CA THR A 366 -16.77 -28.62 23.27
C THR A 366 -17.48 -29.07 24.56
N THR A 367 -18.50 -28.34 24.99
CA THR A 367 -19.49 -28.74 26.02
C THR A 367 -20.70 -29.40 25.38
#